data_f071b8e3540a9571e28fd10ff5ff1391
#
_entry.id   f071b8e3540a9571e28fd10ff5ff1391
#
_cell.length_a   1.000
_cell.length_b   1.000
_cell.length_c   1.000
_cell.angle_alpha   90.00
_cell.angle_beta   90.00
_cell.angle_gamma   90.00
#
_symmetry.space_group_name_H-M   'P 1'
#
loop_
_entity.id
_entity.type
_entity.pdbx_description
1 polymer ?
#
loop_
_entity_poly.entity_id
_entity_poly.type
_entity_poly.pdbx_seq_one_letter_code
_entity_poly.pdbx_strand_id
1 'polypeptide(L)'
;MFFLPLIGVAAATAALGVAEARSVVRLDRVVPIEGLPAALDGIRIAHVSDLHLGAPGVNRTAAQRAIALVNAAAPDLVAITGDLLTHPRGTDDLLELLDLLDAPLGVFATLGNHDVGDTRDPCSRAGAIPDLSAIGVELLRDRAVTITTEGATIAISGLEPRRPDSTPYGLAAGASWPESTADLSLVLAHYPDVFDGAPLDARGLVLTGHLHGGQICVPWPSGRLRLSQLGHRYSEGLYHRAELTMHISRGVGTTFVPLRFFARPEVTILTLRALNASGG
;
A
#
# COMPACT_ATOMS: atom_id res chain seq x y z
N MET A 1 -31.93 34.65 -0.87
CA MET A 1 -32.40 33.54 -0.04
C MET A 1 -32.03 32.15 -0.49
N PHE A 2 -31.41 31.97 -1.68
CA PHE A 2 -31.00 30.65 -2.24
C PHE A 2 -29.62 30.13 -1.78
N PHE A 3 -28.77 30.94 -1.13
CA PHE A 3 -27.41 30.55 -0.74
C PHE A 3 -27.33 29.64 0.50
N LEU A 4 -28.26 29.76 1.45
CA LEU A 4 -28.27 28.95 2.68
C LEU A 4 -28.43 27.44 2.42
N PRO A 5 -29.35 26.97 1.56
CA PRO A 5 -29.47 25.52 1.29
C PRO A 5 -28.25 24.95 0.55
N LEU A 6 -27.61 25.72 -0.34
CA LEU A 6 -26.39 25.30 -1.03
C LEU A 6 -25.21 25.12 -0.06
N ILE A 7 -25.05 26.02 0.91
CA ILE A 7 -24.01 25.91 1.94
C ILE A 7 -24.28 24.68 2.80
N GLY A 8 -25.54 24.43 3.17
CA GLY A 8 -25.92 23.24 3.94
C GLY A 8 -25.61 21.92 3.21
N VAL A 9 -25.91 21.83 1.92
CA VAL A 9 -25.60 20.65 1.09
C VAL A 9 -24.09 20.44 0.98
N ALA A 10 -23.34 21.52 0.71
CA ALA A 10 -21.88 21.44 0.59
C ALA A 10 -21.23 20.96 1.91
N ALA A 11 -21.67 21.51 3.04
CA ALA A 11 -21.20 21.11 4.37
C ALA A 11 -21.52 19.65 4.69
N ALA A 12 -22.74 19.21 4.40
CA ALA A 12 -23.15 17.81 4.59
C ALA A 12 -22.34 16.86 3.71
N THR A 13 -22.11 17.21 2.44
CA THR A 13 -21.28 16.43 1.53
C THR A 13 -19.84 16.32 2.05
N ALA A 14 -19.24 17.43 2.46
CA ALA A 14 -17.90 17.41 3.06
C ALA A 14 -17.84 16.53 4.31
N ALA A 15 -18.83 16.62 5.19
CA ALA A 15 -18.90 15.78 6.40
C ALA A 15 -18.99 14.28 6.06
N LEU A 16 -19.74 13.89 5.04
CA LEU A 16 -19.80 12.51 4.55
C LEU A 16 -18.44 12.06 4.02
N GLY A 17 -17.74 12.88 3.23
CA GLY A 17 -16.41 12.57 2.73
C GLY A 17 -15.36 12.41 3.83
N VAL A 18 -15.42 13.25 4.89
CA VAL A 18 -14.59 13.11 6.08
C VAL A 18 -14.92 11.83 6.85
N ALA A 19 -16.20 11.52 7.01
CA ALA A 19 -16.64 10.30 7.68
C ALA A 19 -16.16 9.03 6.94
N GLU A 20 -16.25 9.05 5.62
CA GLU A 20 -15.72 7.94 4.81
C GLU A 20 -14.20 7.82 4.92
N ALA A 21 -13.45 8.94 4.89
CA ALA A 21 -12.00 8.95 5.05
C ALA A 21 -11.52 8.39 6.41
N ARG A 22 -12.36 8.44 7.46
CA ARG A 22 -12.10 7.80 8.76
C ARG A 22 -12.50 6.33 8.81
N SER A 23 -13.29 5.87 7.85
CA SER A 23 -13.96 4.57 7.90
C SER A 23 -13.09 3.48 7.29
N VAL A 24 -11.90 3.25 7.86
CA VAL A 24 -11.00 2.19 7.44
C VAL A 24 -11.67 0.82 7.55
N VAL A 25 -11.57 0.01 6.50
CA VAL A 25 -12.06 -1.37 6.47
C VAL A 25 -10.90 -2.35 6.38
N ARG A 26 -11.09 -3.53 6.96
CA ARG A 26 -10.26 -4.68 6.70
C ARG A 26 -10.85 -5.47 5.54
N LEU A 27 -10.01 -5.83 4.59
CA LEU A 27 -10.32 -6.78 3.52
C LEU A 27 -9.48 -8.04 3.70
N ASP A 28 -10.08 -9.19 3.54
CA ASP A 28 -9.38 -10.48 3.52
C ASP A 28 -9.38 -10.99 2.09
N ARG A 29 -8.18 -11.37 1.58
CA ARG A 29 -7.97 -11.86 0.21
C ARG A 29 -7.13 -13.12 0.23
N VAL A 30 -7.49 -14.09 -0.56
CA VAL A 30 -6.66 -15.26 -0.84
C VAL A 30 -5.81 -14.95 -2.07
N VAL A 31 -4.51 -15.20 -1.96
CA VAL A 31 -3.55 -15.01 -3.05
C VAL A 31 -2.98 -16.36 -3.43
N PRO A 32 -3.41 -16.93 -4.56
CA PRO A 32 -2.84 -18.15 -5.06
C PRO A 32 -1.42 -17.87 -5.61
N ILE A 33 -0.46 -18.68 -5.19
CA ILE A 33 0.95 -18.61 -5.61
C ILE A 33 1.33 -19.97 -6.20
N GLU A 34 1.79 -19.96 -7.43
CA GLU A 34 2.30 -21.16 -8.09
C GLU A 34 3.65 -21.58 -7.48
N GLY A 35 3.81 -22.87 -7.24
CA GLY A 35 5.03 -23.43 -6.65
C GLY A 35 5.30 -23.04 -5.20
N LEU A 36 4.34 -22.47 -4.49
CA LEU A 36 4.48 -22.11 -3.07
C LEU A 36 4.72 -23.37 -2.24
N PRO A 37 5.81 -23.44 -1.43
CA PRO A 37 6.04 -24.55 -0.51
C PRO A 37 4.93 -24.67 0.55
N ALA A 38 4.68 -25.89 1.02
CA ALA A 38 3.67 -26.14 2.05
C ALA A 38 3.93 -25.34 3.35
N ALA A 39 5.19 -25.08 3.68
CA ALA A 39 5.59 -24.27 4.83
C ALA A 39 5.13 -22.79 4.72
N LEU A 40 4.84 -22.29 3.53
CA LEU A 40 4.34 -20.93 3.31
C LEU A 40 2.85 -20.89 3.02
N ASP A 41 2.17 -22.05 2.88
CA ASP A 41 0.73 -22.10 2.67
C ASP A 41 0.00 -21.64 3.93
N GLY A 42 -0.85 -20.65 3.79
CA GLY A 42 -1.58 -20.05 4.90
C GLY A 42 -0.91 -18.84 5.54
N ILE A 43 0.33 -18.49 5.18
CA ILE A 43 0.97 -17.24 5.64
C ILE A 43 0.08 -16.05 5.36
N ARG A 44 -0.07 -15.18 6.37
CA ARG A 44 -0.93 -14.01 6.35
C ARG A 44 -0.12 -12.73 6.37
N ILE A 45 -0.19 -12.00 5.28
CA ILE A 45 0.51 -10.71 5.11
C ILE A 45 -0.49 -9.57 5.27
N ALA A 46 -0.28 -8.69 6.25
CA ALA A 46 -1.03 -7.44 6.31
C ALA A 46 -0.39 -6.41 5.38
N HIS A 47 -1.14 -5.97 4.41
CA HIS A 47 -0.73 -4.91 3.49
C HIS A 47 -1.34 -3.56 3.91
N VAL A 48 -0.49 -2.60 4.23
CA VAL A 48 -0.80 -1.22 4.61
C VAL A 48 -0.11 -0.29 3.62
N SER A 49 -0.72 0.83 3.27
CA SER A 49 -0.13 1.81 2.35
C SER A 49 -0.69 3.20 2.60
N ASP A 50 0.06 4.22 2.16
CA ASP A 50 -0.44 5.59 2.04
C ASP A 50 -1.01 6.14 3.37
N LEU A 51 -0.21 6.14 4.43
CA LEU A 51 -0.61 6.67 5.75
C LEU A 51 -0.76 8.19 5.73
N HIS A 52 0.09 8.88 4.96
CA HIS A 52 0.11 10.34 4.81
C HIS A 52 0.05 11.10 6.13
N LEU A 53 0.80 10.66 7.13
CA LEU A 53 0.82 11.33 8.44
C LEU A 53 1.38 12.74 8.32
N GLY A 54 0.90 13.63 9.19
CA GLY A 54 1.21 15.05 9.12
C GLY A 54 0.42 15.83 8.06
N ALA A 55 -0.36 15.19 7.18
CA ALA A 55 -1.32 15.91 6.33
C ALA A 55 -2.46 16.51 7.18
N PRO A 56 -3.08 17.62 6.72
CA PRO A 56 -4.29 18.13 7.35
C PRO A 56 -5.44 17.11 7.28
N GLY A 57 -6.20 16.98 8.35
CA GLY A 57 -7.43 16.19 8.35
C GLY A 57 -7.40 14.98 9.27
N VAL A 58 -7.77 13.81 8.74
CA VAL A 58 -8.14 12.63 9.53
C VAL A 58 -7.11 11.50 9.52
N ASN A 59 -5.97 11.70 8.84
CA ASN A 59 -5.03 10.63 8.55
C ASN A 59 -4.49 9.94 9.80
N ARG A 60 -4.18 10.68 10.87
CA ARG A 60 -3.78 10.07 12.15
C ARG A 60 -4.86 9.12 12.70
N THR A 61 -6.11 9.56 12.71
CA THR A 61 -7.23 8.73 13.20
C THR A 61 -7.46 7.50 12.31
N ALA A 62 -7.34 7.68 10.99
CA ALA A 62 -7.43 6.57 10.04
C ALA A 62 -6.29 5.58 10.25
N ALA A 63 -5.05 6.06 10.42
CA ALA A 63 -3.88 5.22 10.69
C ALA A 63 -4.01 4.46 12.02
N GLN A 64 -4.46 5.10 13.10
CA GLN A 64 -4.75 4.42 14.38
C GLN A 64 -5.73 3.26 14.20
N ARG A 65 -6.82 3.49 13.44
CA ARG A 65 -7.79 2.44 13.16
C ARG A 65 -7.20 1.34 12.27
N ALA A 66 -6.37 1.69 11.29
CA ALA A 66 -5.69 0.74 10.42
C ALA A 66 -4.79 -0.21 11.24
N ILE A 67 -3.92 0.34 12.10
CA ILE A 67 -3.05 -0.44 12.96
C ILE A 67 -3.85 -1.37 13.90
N ALA A 68 -4.92 -0.85 14.51
CA ALA A 68 -5.79 -1.68 15.35
C ALA A 68 -6.43 -2.85 14.57
N LEU A 69 -6.83 -2.64 13.30
CA LEU A 69 -7.38 -3.70 12.44
C LEU A 69 -6.31 -4.70 12.01
N VAL A 70 -5.07 -4.25 11.77
CA VAL A 70 -3.93 -5.13 11.46
C VAL A 70 -3.63 -6.04 12.64
N ASN A 71 -3.44 -5.48 13.84
CA ASN A 71 -3.13 -6.26 15.05
C ASN A 71 -4.27 -7.23 15.41
N ALA A 72 -5.53 -6.79 15.29
CA ALA A 72 -6.70 -7.67 15.50
C ALA A 72 -6.78 -8.81 14.46
N ALA A 73 -6.11 -8.68 13.32
CA ALA A 73 -6.00 -9.75 12.35
C ALA A 73 -4.90 -10.76 12.69
N ALA A 74 -3.96 -10.43 13.59
CA ALA A 74 -2.79 -11.25 13.91
C ALA A 74 -2.08 -11.78 12.64
N PRO A 75 -1.52 -10.90 11.79
CA PRO A 75 -0.79 -11.32 10.60
C PRO A 75 0.56 -11.93 10.97
N ASP A 76 1.10 -12.76 10.09
CA ASP A 76 2.46 -13.28 10.24
C ASP A 76 3.52 -12.24 9.85
N LEU A 77 3.21 -11.39 8.88
CA LEU A 77 4.08 -10.35 8.34
C LEU A 77 3.27 -9.07 8.05
N VAL A 78 3.88 -7.90 8.29
CA VAL A 78 3.32 -6.61 7.88
C VAL A 78 4.18 -5.99 6.79
N ALA A 79 3.56 -5.57 5.70
CA ALA A 79 4.18 -4.87 4.57
C ALA A 79 3.56 -3.49 4.39
N ILE A 80 4.40 -2.44 4.38
CA ILE A 80 3.99 -1.04 4.24
C ILE A 80 4.57 -0.47 2.96
N THR A 81 3.72 -0.04 2.02
CA THR A 81 4.14 0.32 0.66
C THR A 81 4.15 1.83 0.39
N GLY A 82 4.83 2.57 1.28
CA GLY A 82 5.17 3.97 1.06
C GLY A 82 4.09 4.98 1.43
N ASP A 83 4.44 6.24 1.18
CA ASP A 83 3.69 7.43 1.56
C ASP A 83 3.35 7.41 3.07
N LEU A 84 4.42 7.23 3.87
CA LEU A 84 4.36 7.22 5.33
C LEU A 84 4.03 8.61 5.87
N LEU A 85 4.73 9.63 5.35
CA LEU A 85 4.60 11.03 5.74
C LEU A 85 4.19 11.91 4.55
N THR A 86 3.29 12.83 4.80
CA THR A 86 3.07 13.99 3.93
C THR A 86 3.83 15.21 4.44
N HIS A 87 4.05 15.31 5.76
CA HIS A 87 4.71 16.44 6.36
C HIS A 87 5.50 16.01 7.61
N PRO A 88 6.71 16.54 7.88
CA PRO A 88 7.54 16.15 9.02
C PRO A 88 6.87 16.26 10.39
N ARG A 89 5.85 17.10 10.54
CA ARG A 89 5.06 17.19 11.79
C ARG A 89 4.34 15.88 12.16
N GLY A 90 4.25 14.93 11.25
CA GLY A 90 3.66 13.60 11.48
C GLY A 90 4.67 12.56 11.96
N THR A 91 5.94 12.93 12.16
CA THR A 91 7.02 12.00 12.52
C THR A 91 6.75 11.27 13.84
N ASP A 92 6.35 12.00 14.88
CA ASP A 92 6.06 11.40 16.19
C ASP A 92 4.87 10.45 16.11
N ASP A 93 3.82 10.84 15.36
CA ASP A 93 2.66 9.98 15.10
C ASP A 93 3.06 8.72 14.33
N LEU A 94 3.99 8.82 13.37
CA LEU A 94 4.51 7.68 12.61
C LEU A 94 5.19 6.69 13.53
N LEU A 95 6.13 7.17 14.35
CA LEU A 95 6.87 6.30 15.29
C LEU A 95 5.93 5.66 16.30
N GLU A 96 5.06 6.45 16.95
CA GLU A 96 4.07 5.95 17.91
C GLU A 96 3.18 4.85 17.32
N LEU A 97 2.69 5.05 16.09
CA LEU A 97 1.73 4.12 15.49
C LEU A 97 2.39 2.86 14.93
N LEU A 98 3.57 2.98 14.32
CA LEU A 98 4.27 1.81 13.80
C LEU A 98 4.86 0.93 14.89
N ASP A 99 5.25 1.50 16.04
CA ASP A 99 5.70 0.76 17.23
C ASP A 99 4.62 -0.18 17.81
N LEU A 100 3.37 0.09 17.51
CA LEU A 100 2.23 -0.77 17.92
C LEU A 100 2.04 -2.01 17.03
N LEU A 101 2.72 -2.09 15.89
CA LEU A 101 2.57 -3.24 14.98
C LEU A 101 3.26 -4.47 15.55
N ASP A 102 2.55 -5.60 15.52
CA ASP A 102 3.06 -6.89 15.96
C ASP A 102 2.88 -7.95 14.87
N ALA A 103 4.00 -8.53 14.41
CA ALA A 103 4.01 -9.58 13.40
C ALA A 103 5.25 -10.48 13.60
N PRO A 104 5.09 -11.81 13.80
CA PRO A 104 6.18 -12.72 14.13
C PRO A 104 7.31 -12.77 13.08
N LEU A 105 6.98 -12.57 11.80
CA LEU A 105 7.96 -12.58 10.70
C LEU A 105 8.50 -11.17 10.39
N GLY A 106 8.04 -10.15 11.12
CA GLY A 106 8.55 -8.79 11.03
C GLY A 106 7.63 -7.80 10.31
N VAL A 107 8.02 -6.53 10.42
CA VAL A 107 7.37 -5.38 9.78
C VAL A 107 8.35 -4.75 8.80
N PHE A 108 7.96 -4.68 7.52
CA PHE A 108 8.79 -4.17 6.42
C PHE A 108 8.12 -3.00 5.74
N ALA A 109 8.90 -1.98 5.41
CA ALA A 109 8.40 -0.79 4.75
C ALA A 109 9.27 -0.41 3.55
N THR A 110 8.68 0.25 2.56
CA THR A 110 9.38 1.01 1.52
C THR A 110 8.88 2.45 1.51
N LEU A 111 9.52 3.31 0.72
CA LEU A 111 9.14 4.72 0.61
C LEU A 111 8.13 4.94 -0.52
N GLY A 112 7.30 5.99 -0.37
CA GLY A 112 6.45 6.53 -1.41
C GLY A 112 6.96 7.88 -1.92
N ASN A 113 6.28 8.43 -2.91
CA ASN A 113 6.68 9.67 -3.55
C ASN A 113 6.56 10.90 -2.63
N HIS A 114 5.65 10.90 -1.66
CA HIS A 114 5.59 11.95 -0.64
C HIS A 114 6.79 11.91 0.30
N ASP A 115 7.27 10.72 0.63
CA ASP A 115 8.42 10.53 1.52
C ASP A 115 9.72 11.08 0.90
N VAL A 116 9.86 10.99 -0.43
CA VAL A 116 11.03 11.51 -1.16
C VAL A 116 10.80 12.91 -1.76
N GLY A 117 9.63 13.51 -1.52
CA GLY A 117 9.30 14.86 -1.97
C GLY A 117 8.94 14.98 -3.46
N ASP A 118 8.64 13.89 -4.13
CA ASP A 118 8.21 13.89 -5.54
C ASP A 118 6.68 13.94 -5.65
N THR A 119 6.10 15.07 -5.27
CA THR A 119 4.64 15.26 -5.28
C THR A 119 4.27 16.71 -5.61
N ARG A 120 3.03 16.90 -6.10
CA ARG A 120 2.42 18.22 -6.32
C ARG A 120 1.41 18.59 -5.23
N ASP A 121 1.27 17.77 -4.18
CA ASP A 121 0.37 18.07 -3.07
C ASP A 121 0.88 19.32 -2.33
N PRO A 122 0.11 20.42 -2.29
CA PRO A 122 0.52 21.66 -1.63
C PRO A 122 0.71 21.52 -0.11
N CYS A 123 0.13 20.47 0.48
CA CYS A 123 0.28 20.15 1.90
C CYS A 123 1.52 19.33 2.19
N SER A 124 2.19 18.81 1.15
CA SER A 124 3.37 17.98 1.30
C SER A 124 4.64 18.80 1.51
N ARG A 125 5.47 18.32 2.42
CA ARG A 125 6.85 18.76 2.60
C ARG A 125 7.70 17.54 2.84
N ALA A 126 8.69 17.33 1.98
CA ALA A 126 9.68 16.30 2.21
C ALA A 126 10.42 16.53 3.53
N GLY A 127 10.70 15.45 4.23
CA GLY A 127 11.51 15.42 5.44
C GLY A 127 12.29 14.12 5.47
N ALA A 128 13.29 14.04 6.33
CA ALA A 128 13.96 12.77 6.56
C ALA A 128 12.98 11.82 7.24
N ILE A 129 12.83 10.61 6.69
CA ILE A 129 12.15 9.53 7.41
C ILE A 129 13.03 9.15 8.60
N PRO A 130 12.47 9.05 9.81
CA PRO A 130 13.22 8.68 11.00
C PRO A 130 13.79 7.26 10.85
N ASP A 131 14.75 6.93 11.72
CA ASP A 131 15.22 5.54 11.82
C ASP A 131 14.11 4.67 12.42
N LEU A 132 13.48 3.87 11.57
CA LEU A 132 12.40 2.97 11.95
C LEU A 132 12.90 1.67 12.60
N SER A 133 14.21 1.38 12.51
CA SER A 133 14.77 0.14 13.09
C SER A 133 14.67 0.12 14.61
N ALA A 134 14.71 1.30 15.25
CA ALA A 134 14.54 1.45 16.69
C ALA A 134 13.17 0.95 17.22
N ILE A 135 12.18 0.89 16.35
CA ILE A 135 10.81 0.39 16.65
C ILE A 135 10.52 -0.93 15.90
N GLY A 136 11.56 -1.65 15.48
CA GLY A 136 11.41 -2.98 14.86
C GLY A 136 10.86 -2.99 13.43
N VAL A 137 10.80 -1.83 12.75
CA VAL A 137 10.36 -1.72 11.36
C VAL A 137 11.58 -1.66 10.44
N GLU A 138 11.69 -2.61 9.51
CA GLU A 138 12.76 -2.67 8.53
C GLU A 138 12.43 -1.84 7.29
N LEU A 139 13.08 -0.68 7.13
CA LEU A 139 12.92 0.16 5.94
C LEU A 139 13.83 -0.33 4.81
N LEU A 140 13.23 -0.80 3.74
CA LEU A 140 13.91 -1.32 2.55
C LEU A 140 14.01 -0.23 1.48
N ARG A 141 15.24 0.15 1.13
CA ARG A 141 15.54 1.19 0.14
C ARG A 141 16.44 0.60 -0.94
N ASP A 142 15.87 0.17 -2.05
CA ASP A 142 16.53 -0.56 -3.14
C ASP A 142 17.40 -1.72 -2.62
N ARG A 143 16.90 -2.44 -1.63
CA ARG A 143 17.57 -3.59 -1.03
C ARG A 143 16.58 -4.70 -0.70
N ALA A 144 17.13 -5.89 -0.52
CA ALA A 144 16.38 -7.07 -0.12
C ALA A 144 16.92 -7.64 1.18
N VAL A 145 16.03 -8.31 1.91
CA VAL A 145 16.34 -9.17 3.05
C VAL A 145 15.70 -10.53 2.82
N THR A 146 16.27 -11.58 3.39
CA THR A 146 15.68 -12.91 3.35
C THR A 146 15.37 -13.35 4.78
N ILE A 147 14.13 -13.76 5.00
CA ILE A 147 13.69 -14.37 6.26
C ILE A 147 13.45 -15.86 6.01
N THR A 148 13.60 -16.67 7.07
CA THR A 148 13.35 -18.09 7.03
C THR A 148 12.27 -18.45 8.04
N THR A 149 11.29 -19.23 7.62
CA THR A 149 10.22 -19.75 8.47
C THR A 149 9.89 -21.18 8.08
N GLU A 150 9.82 -22.08 9.07
CA GLU A 150 9.49 -23.50 8.87
C GLU A 150 10.31 -24.20 7.77
N GLY A 151 11.55 -23.77 7.55
CA GLY A 151 12.45 -24.33 6.54
C GLY A 151 12.29 -23.77 5.12
N ALA A 152 11.37 -22.84 4.92
CA ALA A 152 11.22 -22.10 3.66
C ALA A 152 11.72 -20.65 3.79
N THR A 153 12.05 -20.03 2.68
CA THR A 153 12.63 -18.70 2.60
C THR A 153 11.73 -17.72 1.89
N ILE A 154 11.64 -16.49 2.42
CA ILE A 154 10.95 -15.37 1.78
C ILE A 154 11.97 -14.26 1.55
N ALA A 155 12.21 -13.89 0.30
CA ALA A 155 12.97 -12.70 -0.04
C ALA A 155 12.03 -11.50 -0.11
N ILE A 156 12.29 -10.49 0.71
CA ILE A 156 11.50 -9.26 0.77
C ILE A 156 12.36 -8.13 0.23
N SER A 157 11.94 -7.53 -0.88
CA SER A 157 12.64 -6.45 -1.55
C SER A 157 11.83 -5.16 -1.51
N GLY A 158 12.46 -4.05 -1.17
CA GLY A 158 11.85 -2.72 -1.24
C GLY A 158 12.43 -1.92 -2.40
N LEU A 159 11.57 -1.40 -3.28
CA LEU A 159 11.93 -0.53 -4.39
C LEU A 159 11.60 0.92 -4.05
N GLU A 160 12.57 1.83 -4.19
CA GLU A 160 12.31 3.26 -4.00
C GLU A 160 11.48 3.83 -5.16
N PRO A 161 10.56 4.78 -4.85
CA PRO A 161 9.79 5.47 -5.87
C PRO A 161 10.70 6.40 -6.66
N ARG A 162 10.99 6.06 -7.90
CA ARG A 162 11.75 6.92 -8.82
C ARG A 162 10.92 7.17 -10.05
N ARG A 163 10.81 8.44 -10.45
CA ARG A 163 10.31 8.78 -11.77
C ARG A 163 11.44 8.66 -12.78
N PRO A 164 11.33 7.80 -13.79
CA PRO A 164 12.20 7.91 -14.95
C PRO A 164 11.84 9.22 -15.69
N ASP A 165 12.83 9.96 -16.12
CA ASP A 165 12.66 11.23 -16.85
C ASP A 165 11.89 11.10 -18.18
N SER A 166 11.52 9.90 -18.62
CA SER A 166 10.95 9.66 -19.94
C SER A 166 10.02 8.46 -20.09
N THR A 167 9.70 7.71 -19.03
CA THR A 167 8.77 6.56 -19.11
C THR A 167 7.68 6.64 -18.05
N PRO A 168 6.47 6.12 -18.33
CA PRO A 168 5.46 5.96 -17.29
C PRO A 168 6.06 5.12 -16.17
N TYR A 169 5.86 5.52 -14.96
CA TYR A 169 6.23 4.95 -13.68
C TYR A 169 6.64 3.47 -13.75
N GLY A 170 7.93 3.18 -13.76
CA GLY A 170 8.48 1.84 -13.83
C GLY A 170 9.73 1.72 -12.99
N LEU A 171 10.45 0.62 -13.10
CA LEU A 171 11.78 0.51 -12.56
C LEU A 171 12.64 1.66 -13.13
N ALA A 172 13.34 2.40 -12.29
CA ALA A 172 14.25 3.44 -12.72
C ALA A 172 15.22 2.89 -13.77
N ALA A 173 15.62 3.71 -14.76
CA ALA A 173 16.67 3.34 -15.68
C ALA A 173 17.91 2.87 -14.90
N GLY A 174 18.27 1.58 -15.02
CA GLY A 174 19.35 0.96 -14.28
C GLY A 174 18.96 0.27 -12.96
N ALA A 175 17.70 0.35 -12.49
CA ALA A 175 17.23 -0.53 -11.44
C ALA A 175 16.91 -1.91 -12.05
N SER A 176 17.51 -2.96 -11.52
CA SER A 176 17.17 -4.33 -11.88
C SER A 176 15.99 -4.81 -11.04
N TRP A 177 15.14 -5.65 -11.63
CA TRP A 177 14.16 -6.41 -10.85
C TRP A 177 14.90 -7.25 -9.80
N PRO A 178 14.39 -7.33 -8.55
CA PRO A 178 15.07 -8.12 -7.53
C PRO A 178 15.12 -9.59 -7.93
N GLU A 179 16.34 -10.09 -8.19
CA GLU A 179 16.55 -11.51 -8.39
C GLU A 179 16.54 -12.23 -7.04
N SER A 180 15.86 -13.36 -6.99
CA SER A 180 15.75 -14.15 -5.77
C SER A 180 15.71 -15.63 -6.08
N THR A 181 16.49 -16.39 -5.31
CA THR A 181 16.44 -17.86 -5.26
C THR A 181 15.60 -18.36 -4.09
N ALA A 182 14.95 -17.46 -3.35
CA ALA A 182 14.07 -17.82 -2.25
C ALA A 182 12.79 -18.50 -2.77
N ASP A 183 12.14 -19.24 -1.88
CA ASP A 183 10.89 -19.96 -2.18
C ASP A 183 9.72 -19.03 -2.49
N LEU A 184 9.73 -17.81 -1.92
CA LEU A 184 8.80 -16.75 -2.25
C LEU A 184 9.55 -15.44 -2.45
N SER A 185 9.27 -14.73 -3.53
CA SER A 185 9.67 -13.33 -3.74
C SER A 185 8.50 -12.40 -3.40
N LEU A 186 8.73 -11.48 -2.44
CA LEU A 186 7.80 -10.43 -2.04
C LEU A 186 8.43 -9.07 -2.35
N VAL A 187 7.86 -8.34 -3.29
CA VAL A 187 8.37 -7.03 -3.71
C VAL A 187 7.44 -5.94 -3.17
N LEU A 188 7.99 -5.03 -2.39
CA LEU A 188 7.32 -3.83 -1.91
C LEU A 188 7.70 -2.66 -2.79
N ALA A 189 6.73 -2.04 -3.42
CA ALA A 189 6.92 -0.86 -4.23
C ALA A 189 5.74 0.11 -4.01
N HIS A 190 5.94 1.39 -4.29
CA HIS A 190 4.85 2.33 -4.14
C HIS A 190 4.00 2.43 -5.40
N TYR A 191 4.64 2.53 -6.57
CA TYR A 191 3.96 2.68 -7.86
C TYR A 191 3.53 1.34 -8.47
N PRO A 192 2.25 1.18 -8.89
CA PRO A 192 1.78 -0.03 -9.56
C PRO A 192 2.43 -0.32 -10.90
N ASP A 193 2.93 0.72 -11.58
CA ASP A 193 3.57 0.58 -12.90
C ASP A 193 4.85 -0.27 -12.87
N VAL A 194 5.42 -0.51 -11.68
CA VAL A 194 6.51 -1.47 -11.49
C VAL A 194 6.16 -2.87 -12.02
N PHE A 195 4.88 -3.22 -12.00
CA PHE A 195 4.39 -4.51 -12.49
C PHE A 195 4.59 -4.69 -14.00
N ASP A 196 4.43 -3.61 -14.77
CA ASP A 196 4.70 -3.64 -16.22
C ASP A 196 6.20 -3.73 -16.53
N GLY A 197 7.04 -3.18 -15.64
CA GLY A 197 8.51 -3.26 -15.75
C GLY A 197 9.13 -4.56 -15.28
N ALA A 198 8.37 -5.46 -14.63
CA ALA A 198 8.88 -6.73 -14.16
C ALA A 198 9.22 -7.67 -15.33
N PRO A 199 10.30 -8.50 -15.24
CA PRO A 199 10.61 -9.53 -16.22
C PRO A 199 9.44 -10.46 -16.50
N LEU A 200 9.40 -11.08 -17.68
CA LEU A 200 8.31 -11.99 -18.07
C LEU A 200 8.30 -13.29 -17.25
N ASP A 201 9.44 -13.67 -16.73
CA ASP A 201 9.65 -14.83 -15.86
C ASP A 201 9.64 -14.49 -14.36
N ALA A 202 9.34 -13.24 -14.03
CA ALA A 202 9.18 -12.83 -12.64
C ALA A 202 8.00 -13.57 -11.99
N ARG A 203 8.21 -14.01 -10.75
CA ARG A 203 7.23 -14.77 -9.96
C ARG A 203 7.11 -14.22 -8.55
N GLY A 204 6.00 -14.55 -7.88
CA GLY A 204 5.75 -14.17 -6.49
C GLY A 204 4.71 -13.07 -6.35
N LEU A 205 4.88 -12.20 -5.35
CA LEU A 205 3.89 -11.19 -4.95
C LEU A 205 4.50 -9.80 -4.94
N VAL A 206 3.84 -8.86 -5.60
CA VAL A 206 4.14 -7.43 -5.57
C VAL A 206 3.07 -6.70 -4.78
N LEU A 207 3.45 -5.85 -3.86
CA LEU A 207 2.54 -5.01 -3.09
C LEU A 207 2.78 -3.54 -3.42
N THR A 208 1.69 -2.81 -3.73
CA THR A 208 1.77 -1.40 -4.14
C THR A 208 0.60 -0.57 -3.58
N GLY A 209 0.76 0.75 -3.61
CA GLY A 209 -0.27 1.71 -3.18
C GLY A 209 -0.48 2.83 -4.20
N HIS A 210 -0.27 4.08 -3.76
CA HIS A 210 -0.23 5.31 -4.55
C HIS A 210 -1.58 5.81 -5.09
N LEU A 211 -2.44 4.93 -5.57
CA LEU A 211 -3.63 5.32 -6.35
C LEU A 211 -4.86 5.65 -5.50
N HIS A 212 -4.82 5.38 -4.19
CA HIS A 212 -5.93 5.63 -3.25
C HIS A 212 -7.30 5.08 -3.70
N GLY A 213 -7.33 4.11 -4.64
CA GLY A 213 -8.55 3.65 -5.27
C GLY A 213 -9.34 4.78 -5.98
N GLY A 214 -8.65 5.87 -6.35
CA GLY A 214 -9.19 7.09 -6.93
C GLY A 214 -9.61 8.14 -5.92
N GLN A 215 -9.58 7.87 -4.62
CA GLN A 215 -9.93 8.73 -3.48
C GLN A 215 -11.32 9.38 -3.57
N ILE A 216 -11.65 10.02 -4.70
CA ILE A 216 -12.97 10.60 -4.99
C ILE A 216 -13.53 9.90 -6.22
N CYS A 217 -14.52 9.06 -6.01
CA CYS A 217 -15.22 8.30 -7.05
C CYS A 217 -16.69 8.70 -7.12
N VAL A 218 -17.31 8.40 -8.24
CA VAL A 218 -18.76 8.55 -8.45
C VAL A 218 -19.36 7.18 -8.79
N PRO A 219 -20.50 6.81 -8.21
CA PRO A 219 -21.20 5.59 -8.62
C PRO A 219 -21.48 5.61 -10.12
N TRP A 220 -21.23 4.48 -10.80
CA TRP A 220 -21.43 4.33 -12.23
C TRP A 220 -22.02 2.93 -12.50
N PRO A 221 -22.82 2.73 -13.54
CA PRO A 221 -23.47 1.46 -13.81
C PRO A 221 -22.54 0.25 -13.86
N SER A 222 -21.30 0.43 -14.31
CA SER A 222 -20.26 -0.61 -14.34
C SER A 222 -19.35 -0.63 -13.11
N GLY A 223 -19.74 0.05 -12.01
CA GLY A 223 -18.95 0.11 -10.78
C GLY A 223 -18.72 1.54 -10.27
N ARG A 224 -17.51 2.04 -10.36
CA ARG A 224 -17.13 3.39 -9.89
C ARG A 224 -16.30 4.10 -10.92
N LEU A 225 -16.64 5.37 -11.21
CA LEU A 225 -15.82 6.27 -12.01
C LEU A 225 -14.83 6.97 -11.07
N ARG A 226 -13.55 6.77 -11.29
CA ARG A 226 -12.44 7.36 -10.52
C ARG A 226 -12.05 8.67 -11.17
N LEU A 227 -12.40 9.80 -10.55
CA LEU A 227 -12.23 11.12 -11.18
C LEU A 227 -10.76 11.51 -11.40
N SER A 228 -9.87 11.09 -10.48
CA SER A 228 -8.43 11.38 -10.57
C SER A 228 -7.63 10.38 -11.42
N GLN A 229 -8.26 9.30 -11.89
CA GLN A 229 -7.58 8.17 -12.52
C GLN A 229 -8.28 7.73 -13.82
N LEU A 230 -8.82 8.68 -14.55
CA LEU A 230 -9.43 8.43 -15.87
C LEU A 230 -8.35 7.90 -16.81
N GLY A 231 -8.54 6.67 -17.30
CA GLY A 231 -7.60 6.02 -18.23
C GLY A 231 -6.43 5.27 -17.58
N HIS A 232 -6.28 5.26 -16.26
CA HIS A 232 -5.29 4.40 -15.59
C HIS A 232 -5.67 2.93 -15.73
N ARG A 233 -4.67 2.11 -16.08
CA ARG A 233 -4.81 0.65 -16.22
C ARG A 233 -5.05 -0.03 -14.88
N TYR A 234 -4.36 0.43 -13.85
CA TYR A 234 -4.42 -0.09 -12.50
C TYR A 234 -5.22 0.83 -11.58
N SER A 235 -5.76 0.28 -10.49
CA SER A 235 -6.49 1.10 -9.52
C SER A 235 -6.49 0.53 -8.10
N GLU A 236 -6.88 -0.71 -7.91
CA GLU A 236 -7.00 -1.40 -6.62
C GLU A 236 -7.22 -2.90 -6.82
N GLY A 237 -6.88 -3.71 -5.82
CA GLY A 237 -7.13 -5.15 -5.80
C GLY A 237 -6.03 -5.98 -6.46
N LEU A 238 -6.36 -7.18 -6.92
CA LEU A 238 -5.40 -8.16 -7.43
C LEU A 238 -5.31 -8.11 -8.96
N TYR A 239 -4.07 -8.19 -9.45
CA TYR A 239 -3.72 -8.31 -10.86
C TYR A 239 -2.75 -9.47 -11.03
N HIS A 240 -2.87 -10.19 -12.14
CA HIS A 240 -2.06 -11.38 -12.41
C HIS A 240 -1.41 -11.28 -13.79
N ARG A 241 -0.15 -11.71 -13.88
CA ARG A 241 0.59 -11.87 -15.13
C ARG A 241 1.55 -13.06 -14.99
N ALA A 242 1.29 -14.15 -15.69
CA ALA A 242 1.99 -15.42 -15.49
C ALA A 242 2.03 -15.80 -13.99
N GLU A 243 3.21 -16.07 -13.45
CA GLU A 243 3.40 -16.44 -12.04
C GLU A 243 3.56 -15.24 -11.09
N LEU A 244 3.41 -14.01 -11.60
CA LEU A 244 3.47 -12.79 -10.79
C LEU A 244 2.10 -12.27 -10.46
N THR A 245 1.83 -12.07 -9.19
CA THR A 245 0.62 -11.42 -8.67
C THR A 245 0.96 -10.06 -8.11
N MET A 246 0.14 -9.04 -8.38
CA MET A 246 0.23 -7.73 -7.73
C MET A 246 -1.04 -7.43 -6.95
N HIS A 247 -0.88 -6.91 -5.75
CA HIS A 247 -1.97 -6.32 -4.98
C HIS A 247 -1.75 -4.81 -4.84
N ILE A 248 -2.79 -4.03 -5.19
CA ILE A 248 -2.82 -2.58 -5.06
C ILE A 248 -3.78 -2.22 -3.94
N SER A 249 -3.27 -1.57 -2.90
CA SER A 249 -4.06 -1.05 -1.78
C SER A 249 -4.72 0.29 -2.15
N ARG A 250 -5.93 0.52 -1.62
CA ARG A 250 -6.56 1.86 -1.64
C ARG A 250 -5.94 2.82 -0.63
N GLY A 251 -4.99 2.35 0.16
CA GLY A 251 -4.34 3.17 1.18
C GLY A 251 -5.24 3.57 2.34
N VAL A 252 -4.62 4.12 3.37
CA VAL A 252 -5.26 4.50 4.64
C VAL A 252 -5.58 5.99 4.69
N GLY A 253 -4.63 6.84 4.35
CA GLY A 253 -4.75 8.28 4.42
C GLY A 253 -5.46 8.93 3.24
N THR A 254 -5.34 10.23 3.19
CA THR A 254 -5.82 11.09 2.09
C THR A 254 -4.70 12.03 1.67
N THR A 255 -4.71 12.44 0.40
CA THR A 255 -3.79 13.42 -0.17
C THR A 255 -4.57 14.54 -0.86
N PHE A 256 -4.01 15.73 -1.03
CA PHE A 256 -4.62 16.96 -1.57
C PHE A 256 -5.85 17.47 -0.80
N VAL A 257 -6.84 16.62 -0.54
CA VAL A 257 -8.06 16.97 0.19
C VAL A 257 -8.38 15.88 1.22
N PRO A 258 -8.85 16.26 2.43
CA PRO A 258 -9.08 15.30 3.52
C PRO A 258 -10.43 14.58 3.39
N LEU A 259 -10.77 14.14 2.19
CA LEU A 259 -12.07 13.55 1.85
C LEU A 259 -11.89 12.26 1.04
N ARG A 260 -12.77 11.29 1.27
CA ARG A 260 -12.96 10.14 0.37
C ARG A 260 -14.42 9.98 0.02
N PHE A 261 -14.69 9.57 -1.23
CA PHE A 261 -16.03 9.24 -1.70
C PHE A 261 -16.00 7.97 -2.52
N PHE A 262 -16.76 6.96 -2.07
CA PHE A 262 -16.85 5.63 -2.69
C PHE A 262 -15.47 4.95 -2.88
N ALA A 263 -14.51 5.31 -2.04
CA ALA A 263 -13.14 4.78 -2.02
C ALA A 263 -12.65 4.68 -0.56
N ARG A 264 -13.40 3.91 0.27
CA ARG A 264 -13.08 3.73 1.69
C ARG A 264 -11.62 3.29 1.87
N PRO A 265 -10.91 3.89 2.84
CA PRO A 265 -9.56 3.45 3.17
C PRO A 265 -9.57 1.99 3.65
N GLU A 266 -8.45 1.29 3.43
CA GLU A 266 -8.36 -0.13 3.74
C GLU A 266 -7.03 -0.54 4.33
N VAL A 267 -7.06 -1.66 5.05
CA VAL A 267 -5.95 -2.59 5.25
C VAL A 267 -6.35 -3.93 4.66
N THR A 268 -5.42 -4.62 4.00
CA THR A 268 -5.75 -5.91 3.38
C THR A 268 -4.91 -7.02 4.00
N ILE A 269 -5.56 -8.09 4.42
CA ILE A 269 -4.92 -9.32 4.88
C ILE A 269 -4.89 -10.28 3.69
N LEU A 270 -3.69 -10.54 3.20
CA LEU A 270 -3.42 -11.45 2.09
C LEU A 270 -3.04 -12.82 2.66
N THR A 271 -3.86 -13.83 2.43
CA THR A 271 -3.54 -15.21 2.81
C THR A 271 -2.97 -15.93 1.61
N LEU A 272 -1.71 -16.33 1.68
CA LEU A 272 -1.06 -17.08 0.62
C LEU A 272 -1.64 -18.49 0.53
N ARG A 273 -1.83 -19.00 -0.68
CA ARG A 273 -2.26 -20.38 -0.91
C ARG A 273 -1.46 -21.01 -2.05
N ALA A 274 -0.96 -22.19 -1.80
CA ALA A 274 -0.35 -23.01 -2.83
C ALA A 274 -1.40 -23.35 -3.90
N LEU A 275 -1.11 -23.00 -5.15
CA LEU A 275 -1.84 -23.59 -6.27
C LEU A 275 -1.37 -25.03 -6.39
N ASN A 276 -2.25 -25.98 -6.03
CA ASN A 276 -2.02 -27.38 -6.41
C ASN A 276 -1.99 -27.40 -7.93
N ALA A 277 -0.90 -27.88 -8.52
CA ALA A 277 -0.88 -28.22 -9.92
C ALA A 277 -2.09 -29.16 -10.15
N SER A 278 -3.13 -28.64 -10.79
CA SER A 278 -4.28 -29.46 -11.19
C SER A 278 -3.70 -30.56 -12.03
N GLY A 279 -3.76 -31.80 -11.54
CA GLY A 279 -3.30 -32.96 -12.28
C GLY A 279 -3.93 -32.91 -13.68
N GLY A 280 -3.11 -32.75 -14.71
CA GLY A 280 -3.48 -32.81 -16.09
C GLY A 280 -3.96 -34.21 -16.50
#